data_b59cdc45c0ed201f07a31b7a60d1c018
#
_entry.id   b59cdc45c0ed201f07a31b7a60d1c018
#
_cell.length_a   1.000
_cell.length_b   1.000
_cell.length_c   1.000
_cell.angle_alpha   90.00
_cell.angle_beta   90.00
_cell.angle_gamma   90.00
#
_symmetry.space_group_name_H-M   'P 1'
#
loop_
_entity.id
_entity.type
_entity.pdbx_description
1 polymer ?
#
loop_
_entity_poly.entity_id
_entity_poly.type
_entity_poly.pdbx_seq_one_letter_code
_entity_poly.pdbx_strand_id
1 'polypeptide(L)'
;MDIGQDILNRTPLGPLQTSLLEHISKLISFGESLTRQRIQIFTPLLDTGQGERSQQCADMLCIERSDQGITTRQLKGSHTWHAMMKDGQPLIGLDDKQRQHVFPIVDNGGRIIGGISFTLSPSIKAEQYEQEYVLSDTMQRLMLTATDEQIVSYEPMSYFDGLIIFDDTYKILYANDAAMKLVDVLGFDRRLVGSSIFSSTLKMSAIQQVLLDRSIRTNEEIYQDMVIRQHMIPIAMGRNETRCFLVLHDCTRESKQQQELLVKNSIIKEVHHRVKNNLQTVAGLLRMEARRSSLPDVKQALQEGINRIESMALVHDIVSHYDEDYIGIRSIYDELCRLLRMSMVRQDQEVTFTYSGEDMLISSHMASYVSLIINELITNSLEHGLDGNRGNVHLAVTDTGSTIKLAFTDNGKGLPSDFSVSSNKRLGLTTVSY
;
A
#
# COMPACT_ATOMS: atom_id res chain seq x y z
N MET A 1 21.84 6.26 -15.57
CA MET A 1 22.17 6.70 -16.95
C MET A 1 20.83 6.89 -17.65
N ASP A 2 20.60 7.99 -18.30
CA ASP A 2 19.35 8.22 -19.04
C ASP A 2 19.36 7.33 -20.30
N ILE A 3 18.44 6.37 -20.33
CA ILE A 3 18.34 5.38 -21.43
C ILE A 3 18.05 6.09 -22.75
N GLY A 4 17.16 7.09 -22.75
CA GLY A 4 16.83 7.86 -23.93
C GLY A 4 18.05 8.57 -24.52
N GLN A 5 18.90 9.16 -23.68
CA GLN A 5 20.13 9.82 -24.12
C GLN A 5 21.15 8.83 -24.70
N ASP A 6 21.27 7.63 -24.11
CA ASP A 6 22.19 6.61 -24.64
C ASP A 6 21.73 6.04 -25.99
N ILE A 7 20.43 5.82 -26.15
CA ILE A 7 19.84 5.41 -27.43
C ILE A 7 20.10 6.49 -28.51
N LEU A 8 19.80 7.75 -28.20
CA LEU A 8 19.95 8.87 -29.15
C LEU A 8 21.40 9.03 -29.61
N ASN A 9 22.38 8.83 -28.74
CA ASN A 9 23.79 9.00 -29.03
C ASN A 9 24.39 7.84 -29.85
N ARG A 10 23.83 6.65 -29.77
CA ARG A 10 24.42 5.41 -30.33
C ARG A 10 23.65 4.83 -31.51
N THR A 11 22.46 5.33 -31.81
CA THR A 11 21.60 4.79 -32.86
C THR A 11 21.25 5.87 -33.91
N PRO A 12 20.85 5.47 -35.13
CA PRO A 12 20.41 6.43 -36.17
C PRO A 12 18.98 6.94 -35.96
N LEU A 13 18.45 6.79 -34.77
CA LEU A 13 17.06 7.13 -34.45
C LEU A 13 16.90 8.62 -34.09
N GLY A 14 15.80 9.20 -34.49
CA GLY A 14 15.39 10.54 -34.07
C GLY A 14 14.74 10.58 -32.70
N PRO A 15 14.50 11.79 -32.12
CA PRO A 15 13.95 11.93 -30.76
C PRO A 15 12.62 11.20 -30.53
N LEU A 16 11.69 11.20 -31.47
CA LEU A 16 10.40 10.52 -31.37
C LEU A 16 10.54 9.01 -31.33
N GLN A 17 11.44 8.44 -32.14
CA GLN A 17 11.71 7.01 -32.18
C GLN A 17 12.41 6.55 -30.90
N THR A 18 13.34 7.36 -30.39
CA THR A 18 14.02 7.13 -29.11
C THR A 18 13.01 7.13 -27.94
N SER A 19 12.13 8.11 -27.90
CA SER A 19 11.06 8.19 -26.88
C SER A 19 10.14 6.96 -26.92
N LEU A 20 9.84 6.41 -28.09
CA LEU A 20 9.07 5.17 -28.21
C LEU A 20 9.80 3.98 -27.58
N LEU A 21 11.09 3.81 -27.86
CA LEU A 21 11.88 2.72 -27.28
C LEU A 21 12.05 2.87 -25.77
N GLU A 22 12.23 4.09 -25.28
CA GLU A 22 12.29 4.39 -23.86
C GLU A 22 10.95 4.06 -23.17
N HIS A 23 9.83 4.46 -23.76
CA HIS A 23 8.50 4.13 -23.27
C HIS A 23 8.29 2.62 -23.15
N ILE A 24 8.58 1.85 -24.21
CA ILE A 24 8.46 0.39 -24.21
C ILE A 24 9.38 -0.24 -23.16
N SER A 25 10.57 0.32 -22.95
CA SER A 25 11.55 -0.21 -21.99
C SER A 25 11.07 -0.18 -20.54
N LYS A 26 10.21 0.77 -20.17
CA LYS A 26 9.58 0.84 -18.84
C LYS A 26 8.76 -0.41 -18.49
N LEU A 27 8.26 -1.11 -19.50
CA LEU A 27 7.43 -2.31 -19.35
C LEU A 27 8.22 -3.63 -19.34
N ILE A 28 9.56 -3.62 -19.54
CA ILE A 28 10.35 -4.84 -19.55
C ILE A 28 10.16 -5.62 -18.23
N SER A 29 10.33 -4.97 -17.09
CA SER A 29 10.22 -5.63 -15.77
C SER A 29 8.84 -6.23 -15.52
N PHE A 30 7.79 -5.51 -15.89
CA PHE A 30 6.41 -6.01 -15.81
C PHE A 30 6.21 -7.18 -16.77
N GLY A 31 6.61 -7.04 -18.03
CA GLY A 31 6.49 -8.08 -19.04
C GLY A 31 7.22 -9.36 -18.67
N GLU A 32 8.44 -9.27 -18.16
CA GLU A 32 9.20 -10.43 -17.67
C GLU A 32 8.53 -11.10 -16.47
N SER A 33 7.93 -10.32 -15.56
CA SER A 33 7.18 -10.88 -14.44
C SER A 33 5.93 -11.63 -14.89
N LEU A 34 5.24 -11.11 -15.90
CA LEU A 34 4.00 -11.65 -16.44
C LEU A 34 4.25 -12.89 -17.32
N THR A 35 5.21 -12.80 -18.26
CA THR A 35 5.46 -13.85 -19.25
C THR A 35 6.42 -14.94 -18.79
N ARG A 36 7.22 -14.68 -17.77
CA ARG A 36 8.36 -15.53 -17.36
C ARG A 36 9.41 -15.72 -18.46
N GLN A 37 9.38 -14.87 -19.46
CA GLN A 37 10.32 -14.87 -20.57
C GLN A 37 11.27 -13.68 -20.41
N ARG A 38 12.54 -13.85 -20.74
CA ARG A 38 13.46 -12.72 -20.83
C ARG A 38 13.08 -11.85 -22.02
N ILE A 39 12.94 -10.56 -21.78
CA ILE A 39 12.55 -9.57 -22.79
C ILE A 39 13.75 -8.68 -23.12
N GLN A 40 14.03 -8.55 -24.40
CA GLN A 40 15.09 -7.68 -24.91
C GLN A 40 14.53 -6.82 -26.04
N ILE A 41 14.80 -5.52 -25.98
CA ILE A 41 14.52 -4.58 -27.06
C ILE A 41 15.85 -4.33 -27.77
N PHE A 42 15.86 -4.38 -29.09
CA PHE A 42 17.07 -4.16 -29.85
C PHE A 42 16.83 -3.19 -31.03
N THR A 43 17.88 -2.44 -31.39
CA THR A 43 17.87 -1.47 -32.48
C THR A 43 19.26 -1.41 -33.13
N PRO A 44 19.38 -1.09 -34.43
CA PRO A 44 20.69 -0.95 -35.10
C PRO A 44 21.52 0.15 -34.46
N LEU A 45 22.83 -0.08 -34.35
CA LEU A 45 23.81 0.95 -33.98
C LEU A 45 24.14 1.85 -35.17
N LEU A 46 24.64 3.05 -34.87
CA LEU A 46 25.27 3.92 -35.85
C LEU A 46 26.50 3.21 -36.45
N ASP A 47 26.60 3.16 -37.78
CA ASP A 47 27.76 2.61 -38.46
C ASP A 47 28.97 3.58 -38.29
N THR A 48 29.87 3.24 -37.37
CA THR A 48 31.05 4.06 -37.07
C THR A 48 32.19 3.90 -38.10
N GLY A 49 31.98 3.13 -39.17
CA GLY A 49 32.90 3.03 -40.28
C GLY A 49 34.26 2.34 -39.99
N GLN A 50 34.45 1.77 -38.80
CA GLN A 50 35.67 1.10 -38.38
C GLN A 50 35.49 -0.42 -38.18
N GLY A 51 35.10 -1.12 -39.19
CA GLY A 51 35.03 -2.58 -39.13
C GLY A 51 35.06 -3.20 -40.52
N GLU A 52 35.95 -4.13 -40.75
CA GLU A 52 35.93 -5.01 -41.92
C GLU A 52 34.53 -5.64 -42.03
N ARG A 53 33.84 -5.42 -43.15
CA ARG A 53 32.57 -6.07 -43.51
C ARG A 53 32.74 -7.59 -43.57
N SER A 54 32.86 -8.24 -42.43
CA SER A 54 32.63 -9.68 -42.37
C SER A 54 31.12 -9.92 -42.58
N GLN A 55 30.76 -10.95 -43.33
CA GLN A 55 29.38 -11.41 -43.59
C GLN A 55 28.61 -11.84 -42.32
N GLN A 56 29.10 -11.48 -41.14
CA GLN A 56 28.48 -11.75 -39.83
C GLN A 56 27.56 -10.59 -39.41
N CYS A 57 26.49 -10.92 -38.71
CA CYS A 57 25.47 -9.99 -38.23
C CYS A 57 26.05 -8.71 -37.59
N ALA A 58 25.55 -7.54 -37.99
CA ALA A 58 25.98 -6.26 -37.45
C ALA A 58 25.63 -6.15 -35.94
N ASP A 59 26.40 -5.37 -35.22
CA ASP A 59 26.13 -5.10 -33.79
C ASP A 59 24.85 -4.28 -33.61
N MET A 60 24.13 -4.55 -32.53
CA MET A 60 22.92 -3.86 -32.17
C MET A 60 22.98 -3.32 -30.74
N LEU A 61 22.29 -2.22 -30.47
CA LEU A 61 22.04 -1.76 -29.14
C LEU A 61 20.89 -2.60 -28.57
N CYS A 62 21.13 -3.24 -27.43
CA CYS A 62 20.17 -4.04 -26.71
C CYS A 62 19.79 -3.31 -25.40
N ILE A 63 18.49 -3.19 -25.13
CA ILE A 63 17.91 -2.67 -23.90
C ILE A 63 17.30 -3.87 -23.17
N GLU A 64 17.74 -4.11 -21.95
CA GLU A 64 17.31 -5.26 -21.16
C GLU A 64 17.35 -4.97 -19.66
N ARG A 65 16.76 -5.84 -18.87
CA ARG A 65 16.83 -5.78 -17.41
C ARG A 65 18.15 -6.35 -16.90
N SER A 66 18.75 -5.65 -15.93
CA SER A 66 19.90 -6.10 -15.15
C SER A 66 19.62 -5.97 -13.64
N ASP A 67 20.56 -6.38 -12.81
CA ASP A 67 20.45 -6.23 -11.33
C ASP A 67 20.35 -4.75 -10.89
N GLN A 68 20.80 -3.82 -11.73
CA GLN A 68 20.76 -2.38 -11.48
C GLN A 68 19.53 -1.67 -12.12
N GLY A 69 18.59 -2.43 -12.67
CA GLY A 69 17.43 -1.93 -13.40
C GLY A 69 17.56 -2.12 -14.91
N ILE A 70 16.87 -1.27 -15.70
CA ILE A 70 16.95 -1.33 -17.17
C ILE A 70 18.27 -0.72 -17.64
N THR A 71 18.99 -1.42 -18.48
CA THR A 71 20.31 -1.03 -19.00
C THR A 71 20.39 -1.23 -20.51
N THR A 72 21.36 -0.53 -21.12
CA THR A 72 21.69 -0.69 -22.53
C THR A 72 23.06 -1.34 -22.65
N ARG A 73 23.20 -2.25 -23.61
CA ARG A 73 24.53 -2.79 -23.98
C ARG A 73 24.61 -3.10 -25.47
N GLN A 74 25.84 -3.08 -26.01
CA GLN A 74 26.11 -3.51 -27.37
C GLN A 74 26.22 -5.02 -27.42
N LEU A 75 25.49 -5.64 -28.32
CA LEU A 75 25.51 -7.07 -28.57
C LEU A 75 25.69 -7.34 -30.07
N LYS A 76 26.29 -8.48 -30.41
CA LYS A 76 26.18 -9.02 -31.76
C LYS A 76 24.72 -9.33 -32.04
N GLY A 77 24.19 -8.77 -33.12
CA GLY A 77 22.85 -9.10 -33.55
C GLY A 77 22.73 -10.57 -33.94
N SER A 78 21.65 -11.21 -33.53
CA SER A 78 21.39 -12.59 -33.93
C SER A 78 20.90 -12.67 -35.38
N HIS A 79 21.04 -13.84 -36.00
CA HIS A 79 20.47 -14.07 -37.32
C HIS A 79 18.95 -13.84 -37.35
N THR A 80 18.25 -14.22 -36.31
CA THR A 80 16.80 -14.01 -36.17
C THR A 80 16.45 -12.54 -36.13
N TRP A 81 17.20 -11.72 -35.35
CA TRP A 81 16.95 -10.26 -35.26
C TRP A 81 17.15 -9.59 -36.62
N HIS A 82 18.24 -9.95 -37.36
CA HIS A 82 18.49 -9.37 -38.68
C HIS A 82 17.45 -9.81 -39.72
N ALA A 83 17.02 -11.05 -39.71
CA ALA A 83 15.96 -11.53 -40.57
C ALA A 83 14.65 -10.77 -40.31
N MET A 84 14.25 -10.61 -39.04
CA MET A 84 13.06 -9.84 -38.67
C MET A 84 13.19 -8.37 -39.14
N MET A 85 14.36 -7.73 -38.93
CA MET A 85 14.59 -6.34 -39.37
C MET A 85 14.47 -6.17 -40.89
N LYS A 86 14.89 -7.20 -41.66
CA LYS A 86 14.82 -7.21 -43.12
C LYS A 86 13.41 -7.47 -43.63
N ASP A 87 12.71 -8.46 -43.06
CA ASP A 87 11.45 -8.96 -43.58
C ASP A 87 10.24 -8.22 -42.96
N GLY A 88 10.43 -7.60 -41.80
CA GLY A 88 9.39 -6.83 -41.11
C GLY A 88 8.23 -7.67 -40.53
N GLN A 89 8.41 -8.98 -40.46
CA GLN A 89 7.41 -9.90 -39.97
C GLN A 89 7.86 -10.54 -38.64
N PRO A 90 6.94 -10.86 -37.73
CA PRO A 90 7.26 -11.66 -36.56
C PRO A 90 7.94 -12.98 -36.95
N LEU A 91 9.00 -13.35 -36.25
CA LEU A 91 9.74 -14.58 -36.50
C LEU A 91 9.89 -15.42 -35.24
N ILE A 92 9.94 -16.73 -35.45
CA ILE A 92 10.34 -17.70 -34.43
C ILE A 92 11.72 -18.19 -34.82
N GLY A 93 12.73 -17.88 -34.01
CA GLY A 93 14.12 -18.23 -34.29
C GLY A 93 14.75 -19.05 -33.19
N LEU A 94 15.91 -19.64 -33.53
CA LEU A 94 16.80 -20.30 -32.58
C LEU A 94 18.13 -19.51 -32.56
N ASP A 95 18.42 -18.93 -31.40
CA ASP A 95 19.68 -18.21 -31.18
C ASP A 95 20.40 -18.77 -29.96
N ASP A 96 21.69 -19.04 -30.05
CA ASP A 96 22.48 -19.67 -28.97
C ASP A 96 21.81 -20.87 -28.28
N LYS A 97 21.13 -21.74 -29.07
CA LYS A 97 20.34 -22.87 -28.60
C LYS A 97 19.06 -22.50 -27.81
N GLN A 98 18.69 -21.24 -27.76
CA GLN A 98 17.44 -20.78 -27.14
C GLN A 98 16.46 -20.33 -28.22
N ARG A 99 15.22 -20.74 -28.07
CA ARG A 99 14.14 -20.27 -28.95
C ARG A 99 13.69 -18.89 -28.54
N GLN A 100 13.43 -18.07 -29.55
CA GLN A 100 12.96 -16.69 -29.35
C GLN A 100 11.77 -16.41 -30.25
N HIS A 101 10.79 -15.67 -29.71
CA HIS A 101 9.81 -14.96 -30.49
C HIS A 101 10.28 -13.53 -30.68
N VAL A 102 10.33 -13.06 -31.92
CA VAL A 102 10.88 -11.75 -32.27
C VAL A 102 9.81 -10.96 -33.06
N PHE A 103 9.52 -9.77 -32.59
CA PHE A 103 8.48 -8.89 -33.17
C PHE A 103 9.10 -7.55 -33.57
N PRO A 104 8.68 -6.97 -34.74
CA PRO A 104 9.16 -5.68 -35.17
C PRO A 104 8.56 -4.54 -34.32
N ILE A 105 9.38 -3.50 -34.08
CA ILE A 105 8.91 -2.20 -33.60
C ILE A 105 8.87 -1.26 -34.81
N VAL A 106 7.70 -0.75 -35.09
CA VAL A 106 7.44 0.12 -36.24
C VAL A 106 7.06 1.51 -35.76
N ASP A 107 7.64 2.54 -36.31
CA ASP A 107 7.27 3.92 -36.00
C ASP A 107 5.95 4.34 -36.68
N ASN A 108 5.47 5.53 -36.38
CA ASN A 108 4.24 6.08 -36.95
C ASN A 108 4.29 6.26 -38.50
N GLY A 109 5.49 6.24 -39.08
CA GLY A 109 5.71 6.31 -40.53
C GLY A 109 5.78 4.93 -41.20
N GLY A 110 5.60 3.83 -40.48
CA GLY A 110 5.71 2.47 -40.99
C GLY A 110 7.13 1.95 -41.15
N ARG A 111 8.15 2.64 -40.62
CA ARG A 111 9.55 2.23 -40.69
C ARG A 111 9.87 1.35 -39.48
N ILE A 112 10.57 0.23 -39.71
CA ILE A 112 11.08 -0.64 -38.65
C ILE A 112 12.28 0.08 -38.01
N ILE A 113 12.17 0.32 -36.69
CA ILE A 113 13.20 1.01 -35.89
C ILE A 113 13.96 0.07 -34.96
N GLY A 114 13.44 -1.14 -34.75
CA GLY A 114 14.01 -2.14 -33.87
C GLY A 114 13.10 -3.35 -33.75
N GLY A 115 13.31 -4.14 -32.70
CA GLY A 115 12.46 -5.27 -32.37
C GLY A 115 12.43 -5.58 -30.89
N ILE A 116 11.45 -6.41 -30.52
CA ILE A 116 11.30 -6.99 -29.18
C ILE A 116 11.49 -8.51 -29.31
N SER A 117 12.38 -9.08 -28.53
CA SER A 117 12.57 -10.53 -28.46
C SER A 117 12.15 -11.07 -27.09
N PHE A 118 11.47 -12.19 -27.13
CA PHE A 118 11.04 -12.98 -25.97
C PHE A 118 11.78 -14.32 -26.01
N THR A 119 12.63 -14.56 -25.01
CA THR A 119 13.38 -15.82 -24.94
C THR A 119 12.60 -16.86 -24.19
N LEU A 120 12.30 -17.96 -24.87
CA LEU A 120 11.53 -19.06 -24.32
C LEU A 120 12.36 -19.93 -23.38
N SER A 121 11.73 -20.46 -22.33
CA SER A 121 12.39 -21.44 -21.47
C SER A 121 12.75 -22.71 -22.26
N PRO A 122 13.94 -23.30 -22.04
CA PRO A 122 14.33 -24.56 -22.68
C PRO A 122 13.42 -25.75 -22.35
N SER A 123 12.66 -25.65 -21.26
CA SER A 123 11.75 -26.71 -20.79
C SER A 123 10.40 -26.77 -21.51
N ILE A 124 10.10 -25.79 -22.38
CA ILE A 124 8.81 -25.71 -23.09
C ILE A 124 8.72 -26.84 -24.13
N LYS A 125 7.62 -27.60 -24.05
CA LYS A 125 7.33 -28.69 -25.00
C LYS A 125 6.76 -28.13 -26.30
N ALA A 126 6.93 -28.88 -27.39
CA ALA A 126 6.46 -28.48 -28.71
C ALA A 126 4.95 -28.16 -28.77
N GLU A 127 4.15 -28.85 -27.97
CA GLU A 127 2.69 -28.67 -27.86
C GLU A 127 2.30 -27.33 -27.24
N GLN A 128 3.23 -26.67 -26.52
CA GLN A 128 3.03 -25.40 -25.82
C GLN A 128 3.46 -24.18 -26.65
N TYR A 129 4.16 -24.38 -27.78
CA TYR A 129 4.73 -23.25 -28.56
C TYR A 129 3.68 -22.27 -29.06
N GLU A 130 2.52 -22.76 -29.49
CA GLU A 130 1.42 -21.89 -29.94
C GLU A 130 0.90 -21.00 -28.81
N GLN A 131 0.77 -21.56 -27.61
CA GLN A 131 0.34 -20.81 -26.43
C GLN A 131 1.39 -19.77 -26.01
N GLU A 132 2.68 -20.14 -26.03
CA GLU A 132 3.77 -19.21 -25.73
C GLU A 132 3.88 -18.09 -26.78
N TYR A 133 3.55 -18.38 -28.04
CA TYR A 133 3.45 -17.35 -29.07
C TYR A 133 2.33 -16.37 -28.78
N VAL A 134 1.14 -16.86 -28.41
CA VAL A 134 -0.01 -16.02 -28.00
C VAL A 134 0.38 -15.11 -26.84
N LEU A 135 1.10 -15.65 -25.84
CA LEU A 135 1.57 -14.88 -24.68
C LEU A 135 2.54 -13.75 -25.11
N SER A 136 3.56 -14.08 -25.90
CA SER A 136 4.57 -13.12 -26.39
C SER A 136 3.93 -12.05 -27.29
N ASP A 137 3.03 -12.46 -28.21
CA ASP A 137 2.33 -11.57 -29.15
C ASP A 137 1.41 -10.58 -28.39
N THR A 138 0.67 -11.09 -27.39
CA THR A 138 -0.19 -10.25 -26.58
C THR A 138 0.60 -9.28 -25.71
N MET A 139 1.72 -9.74 -25.14
CA MET A 139 2.60 -8.89 -24.34
C MET A 139 3.30 -7.80 -25.17
N GLN A 140 3.83 -8.16 -26.32
CA GLN A 140 4.41 -7.19 -27.26
C GLN A 140 3.40 -6.10 -27.62
N ARG A 141 2.14 -6.47 -27.87
CA ARG A 141 1.09 -5.52 -28.20
C ARG A 141 0.78 -4.59 -27.02
N LEU A 142 0.72 -5.12 -25.79
CA LEU A 142 0.60 -4.31 -24.58
C LEU A 142 1.74 -3.30 -24.47
N MET A 143 2.98 -3.72 -24.65
CA MET A 143 4.15 -2.85 -24.55
C MET A 143 4.13 -1.70 -25.58
N LEU A 144 3.55 -1.92 -26.74
CA LEU A 144 3.41 -0.89 -27.79
C LEU A 144 2.21 0.06 -27.60
N THR A 145 1.19 -0.35 -26.85
CA THR A 145 -0.08 0.39 -26.77
C THR A 145 -0.41 0.95 -25.38
N ALA A 146 0.31 0.53 -24.34
CA ALA A 146 0.10 1.03 -22.98
C ALA A 146 0.37 2.54 -22.88
N THR A 147 -0.45 3.25 -22.13
CA THR A 147 -0.21 4.67 -21.81
C THR A 147 0.65 4.82 -20.56
N ASP A 148 1.28 5.99 -20.37
CA ASP A 148 2.09 6.25 -19.15
C ASP A 148 1.25 6.11 -17.87
N GLU A 149 -0.03 6.49 -17.88
CA GLU A 149 -0.94 6.31 -16.75
C GLU A 149 -1.19 4.83 -16.42
N GLN A 150 -1.33 4.00 -17.46
CA GLN A 150 -1.50 2.55 -17.30
C GLN A 150 -0.22 1.89 -16.77
N ILE A 151 0.95 2.32 -17.23
CA ILE A 151 2.24 1.76 -16.80
C ILE A 151 2.42 1.87 -15.29
N VAL A 152 2.01 3.00 -14.69
CA VAL A 152 2.08 3.22 -13.24
C VAL A 152 1.17 2.27 -12.47
N SER A 153 0.09 1.81 -13.08
CA SER A 153 -0.89 0.91 -12.44
C SER A 153 -0.53 -0.59 -12.53
N TYR A 154 0.50 -0.95 -13.31
CA TYR A 154 0.91 -2.35 -13.47
C TYR A 154 1.79 -2.81 -12.30
N GLU A 155 1.28 -3.74 -11.51
CA GLU A 155 2.03 -4.39 -10.44
C GLU A 155 2.76 -5.63 -10.98
N PRO A 156 4.01 -5.87 -10.56
CA PRO A 156 4.74 -7.08 -10.94
C PRO A 156 4.00 -8.34 -10.47
N MET A 157 3.87 -9.30 -11.36
CA MET A 157 3.19 -10.57 -11.08
C MET A 157 4.07 -11.50 -10.22
N SER A 158 3.50 -12.08 -9.18
CA SER A 158 4.15 -13.09 -8.35
C SER A 158 4.27 -14.44 -9.08
N TYR A 159 5.20 -15.28 -8.66
CA TYR A 159 5.35 -16.64 -9.22
C TYR A 159 4.11 -17.51 -9.03
N PHE A 160 3.33 -17.24 -7.99
CA PHE A 160 2.14 -18.01 -7.64
C PHE A 160 0.86 -17.50 -8.30
N ASP A 161 0.92 -16.38 -9.01
CA ASP A 161 -0.26 -15.79 -9.64
C ASP A 161 -0.65 -16.58 -10.89
N GLY A 162 -1.95 -16.78 -11.05
CA GLY A 162 -2.54 -17.34 -12.25
C GLY A 162 -2.60 -16.30 -13.36
N LEU A 163 -2.22 -16.70 -14.58
CA LEU A 163 -2.37 -15.89 -15.78
C LEU A 163 -3.22 -16.62 -16.81
N ILE A 164 -4.26 -15.97 -17.28
CA ILE A 164 -5.12 -16.43 -18.37
C ILE A 164 -5.16 -15.34 -19.45
N ILE A 165 -5.11 -15.73 -20.72
CA ILE A 165 -5.42 -14.84 -21.85
C ILE A 165 -6.67 -15.40 -22.54
N PHE A 166 -7.65 -14.54 -22.76
CA PHE A 166 -8.84 -14.87 -23.55
C PHE A 166 -9.12 -13.75 -24.57
N ASP A 167 -9.86 -14.09 -25.62
CA ASP A 167 -10.25 -13.17 -26.69
C ASP A 167 -11.66 -12.55 -26.47
N ASP A 168 -12.08 -11.70 -27.39
CA ASP A 168 -13.41 -11.07 -27.40
C ASP A 168 -14.57 -12.04 -27.63
N THR A 169 -14.29 -13.28 -28.05
CA THR A 169 -15.25 -14.39 -28.09
C THR A 169 -15.29 -15.16 -26.77
N TYR A 170 -14.57 -14.68 -25.77
CA TYR A 170 -14.42 -15.31 -24.45
C TYR A 170 -13.70 -16.65 -24.44
N LYS A 171 -13.01 -17.01 -25.52
CA LYS A 171 -12.23 -18.23 -25.63
C LYS A 171 -10.87 -18.06 -24.96
N ILE A 172 -10.50 -19.00 -24.11
CA ILE A 172 -9.20 -19.02 -23.44
C ILE A 172 -8.13 -19.47 -24.44
N LEU A 173 -7.14 -18.60 -24.68
CA LEU A 173 -6.03 -18.83 -25.60
C LEU A 173 -4.77 -19.32 -24.88
N TYR A 174 -4.59 -18.88 -23.63
CA TYR A 174 -3.43 -19.21 -22.80
C TYR A 174 -3.83 -19.32 -21.34
N ALA A 175 -3.18 -20.22 -20.61
CA ALA A 175 -3.23 -20.28 -19.15
C ALA A 175 -1.92 -20.86 -18.64
N ASN A 176 -1.34 -20.22 -17.61
CA ASN A 176 -0.14 -20.73 -16.96
C ASN A 176 -0.48 -21.83 -15.94
N ASP A 177 0.54 -22.54 -15.44
CA ASP A 177 0.37 -23.65 -14.50
C ASP A 177 -0.32 -23.22 -13.18
N ALA A 178 -0.08 -21.98 -12.73
CA ALA A 178 -0.69 -21.45 -11.51
C ALA A 178 -2.21 -21.24 -11.72
N ALA A 179 -2.62 -20.70 -12.87
CA ALA A 179 -4.03 -20.54 -13.21
C ALA A 179 -4.73 -21.90 -13.33
N MET A 180 -4.08 -22.88 -13.98
CA MET A 180 -4.64 -24.23 -14.11
C MET A 180 -4.87 -24.89 -12.75
N LYS A 181 -3.88 -24.80 -11.84
CA LYS A 181 -4.01 -25.32 -10.47
C LYS A 181 -5.09 -24.61 -9.67
N LEU A 182 -5.17 -23.28 -9.78
CA LEU A 182 -6.16 -22.49 -9.06
C LEU A 182 -7.58 -22.89 -9.49
N VAL A 183 -7.81 -22.99 -10.80
CA VAL A 183 -9.11 -23.34 -11.36
C VAL A 183 -9.49 -24.80 -11.06
N ASP A 184 -8.50 -25.70 -11.00
CA ASP A 184 -8.68 -27.10 -10.57
C ASP A 184 -9.14 -27.18 -9.10
N VAL A 185 -8.49 -26.43 -8.19
CA VAL A 185 -8.91 -26.32 -6.78
C VAL A 185 -10.34 -25.79 -6.66
N LEU A 186 -10.76 -24.92 -7.57
CA LEU A 186 -12.14 -24.40 -7.61
C LEU A 186 -13.15 -25.39 -8.20
N GLY A 187 -12.71 -26.60 -8.60
CA GLY A 187 -13.58 -27.69 -9.06
C GLY A 187 -13.82 -27.74 -10.58
N PHE A 188 -12.94 -27.13 -11.38
CA PHE A 188 -13.01 -27.21 -12.83
C PHE A 188 -12.14 -28.37 -13.36
N ASP A 189 -12.77 -29.45 -13.76
CA ASP A 189 -12.11 -30.70 -14.20
C ASP A 189 -12.07 -30.85 -15.74
N ARG A 190 -11.76 -29.77 -16.47
CA ARG A 190 -11.67 -29.79 -17.93
C ARG A 190 -10.44 -29.04 -18.43
N ARG A 191 -10.05 -29.29 -19.68
CA ARG A 191 -8.98 -28.54 -20.34
C ARG A 191 -9.39 -27.07 -20.42
N LEU A 192 -8.66 -26.18 -19.70
CA LEU A 192 -8.96 -24.77 -19.60
C LEU A 192 -8.74 -24.05 -20.95
N VAL A 193 -7.57 -24.26 -21.58
CA VAL A 193 -7.23 -23.65 -22.87
C VAL A 193 -8.11 -24.22 -23.97
N GLY A 194 -8.70 -23.33 -24.76
CA GLY A 194 -9.65 -23.65 -25.82
C GLY A 194 -11.13 -23.67 -25.38
N SER A 195 -11.41 -23.63 -24.05
CA SER A 195 -12.76 -23.50 -23.52
C SER A 195 -13.16 -22.01 -23.39
N SER A 196 -14.45 -21.77 -23.14
CA SER A 196 -14.90 -20.40 -22.79
C SER A 196 -14.57 -20.07 -21.34
N ILE A 197 -14.17 -18.83 -21.07
CA ILE A 197 -13.91 -18.34 -19.71
C ILE A 197 -15.15 -18.47 -18.82
N PHE A 198 -16.36 -18.36 -19.37
CA PHE A 198 -17.63 -18.56 -18.65
C PHE A 198 -17.92 -20.02 -18.29
N SER A 199 -17.27 -20.98 -18.94
CA SER A 199 -17.38 -22.40 -18.55
C SER A 199 -16.40 -22.76 -17.44
N SER A 200 -15.45 -21.87 -17.10
CA SER A 200 -14.65 -22.01 -15.90
C SER A 200 -15.50 -21.70 -14.66
N THR A 201 -15.04 -22.14 -13.48
CA THR A 201 -15.71 -21.85 -12.20
C THR A 201 -15.50 -20.40 -11.75
N LEU A 202 -14.74 -19.61 -12.52
CA LEU A 202 -14.44 -18.22 -12.19
C LEU A 202 -15.67 -17.32 -12.34
N LYS A 203 -15.94 -16.52 -11.32
CA LYS A 203 -16.97 -15.47 -11.37
C LYS A 203 -16.45 -14.32 -12.19
N MET A 204 -17.11 -13.98 -13.28
CA MET A 204 -16.66 -13.00 -14.27
C MET A 204 -17.65 -11.83 -14.39
N SER A 205 -18.01 -11.25 -13.25
CA SER A 205 -19.04 -10.19 -13.16
C SER A 205 -18.72 -8.94 -13.98
N ALA A 206 -17.44 -8.58 -14.14
CA ALA A 206 -17.00 -7.36 -14.81
C ALA A 206 -16.49 -7.57 -16.25
N ILE A 207 -16.41 -8.81 -16.75
CA ILE A 207 -15.72 -9.12 -18.01
C ILE A 207 -16.31 -8.40 -19.23
N GLN A 208 -17.64 -8.31 -19.32
CA GLN A 208 -18.31 -7.66 -20.44
C GLN A 208 -18.00 -6.17 -20.49
N GLN A 209 -17.99 -5.51 -19.32
CA GLN A 209 -17.65 -4.08 -19.23
C GLN A 209 -16.19 -3.83 -19.57
N VAL A 210 -15.27 -4.69 -19.11
CA VAL A 210 -13.83 -4.59 -19.43
C VAL A 210 -13.58 -4.62 -20.92
N LEU A 211 -14.23 -5.54 -21.64
CA LEU A 211 -14.06 -5.65 -23.09
C LEU A 211 -14.74 -4.51 -23.86
N LEU A 212 -15.91 -4.01 -23.39
CA LEU A 212 -16.62 -2.91 -24.01
C LEU A 212 -15.92 -1.58 -23.82
N ASP A 213 -15.55 -1.26 -22.56
CA ASP A 213 -14.96 0.04 -22.20
C ASP A 213 -13.45 0.05 -22.45
N ARG A 214 -12.83 -1.09 -22.69
CA ARG A 214 -11.38 -1.29 -22.79
C ARG A 214 -10.63 -0.67 -21.60
N SER A 215 -11.22 -0.79 -20.40
CA SER A 215 -10.68 -0.26 -19.16
C SER A 215 -10.10 -1.35 -18.29
N ILE A 216 -8.98 -1.07 -17.63
CA ILE A 216 -8.39 -1.97 -16.64
C ILE A 216 -9.30 -2.02 -15.42
N ARG A 217 -9.58 -3.22 -14.92
CA ARG A 217 -10.40 -3.41 -13.72
C ARG A 217 -9.80 -4.44 -12.79
N THR A 218 -9.95 -4.18 -11.50
CA THR A 218 -9.57 -5.09 -10.43
C THR A 218 -10.80 -5.39 -9.58
N ASN A 219 -11.11 -6.66 -9.39
CA ASN A 219 -12.19 -7.14 -8.54
C ASN A 219 -11.66 -8.19 -7.56
N GLU A 220 -12.28 -8.27 -6.39
CA GLU A 220 -12.08 -9.39 -5.47
C GLU A 220 -13.33 -10.24 -5.45
N GLU A 221 -13.16 -11.55 -5.66
CA GLU A 221 -14.23 -12.52 -5.68
C GLU A 221 -14.00 -13.58 -4.61
N ILE A 222 -15.07 -13.93 -3.90
CA ILE A 222 -15.03 -14.93 -2.82
C ILE A 222 -15.50 -16.26 -3.35
N TYR A 223 -14.65 -17.29 -3.20
CA TYR A 223 -14.90 -18.69 -3.57
C TYR A 223 -14.77 -19.55 -2.32
N GLN A 224 -15.90 -19.89 -1.70
CA GLN A 224 -15.91 -20.61 -0.40
C GLN A 224 -15.01 -19.91 0.62
N ASP A 225 -13.83 -20.48 0.92
CA ASP A 225 -12.85 -19.98 1.89
C ASP A 225 -11.70 -19.20 1.24
N MET A 226 -11.69 -19.05 -0.09
CA MET A 226 -10.65 -18.36 -0.85
C MET A 226 -11.13 -17.00 -1.32
N VAL A 227 -10.25 -16.01 -1.24
CA VAL A 227 -10.44 -14.67 -1.83
C VAL A 227 -9.46 -14.50 -2.97
N ILE A 228 -9.98 -14.33 -4.18
CA ILE A 228 -9.16 -14.20 -5.40
C ILE A 228 -9.35 -12.79 -5.95
N ARG A 229 -8.25 -12.06 -6.05
CA ARG A 229 -8.19 -10.79 -6.76
C ARG A 229 -7.98 -11.07 -8.24
N GLN A 230 -8.89 -10.55 -9.06
CA GLN A 230 -8.88 -10.65 -10.51
C GLN A 230 -8.49 -9.29 -11.08
N HIS A 231 -7.35 -9.21 -11.76
CA HIS A 231 -6.90 -8.01 -12.44
C HIS A 231 -6.99 -8.25 -13.95
N MET A 232 -7.85 -7.47 -14.63
CA MET A 232 -8.18 -7.62 -16.04
C MET A 232 -7.59 -6.45 -16.84
N ILE A 233 -6.73 -6.77 -17.81
CA ILE A 233 -6.05 -5.82 -18.67
C ILE A 233 -6.45 -6.08 -20.13
N PRO A 234 -7.38 -5.30 -20.70
CA PRO A 234 -7.79 -5.45 -22.10
C PRO A 234 -6.76 -4.85 -23.05
N ILE A 235 -6.47 -5.54 -24.16
CA ILE A 235 -5.46 -5.18 -25.15
C ILE A 235 -6.07 -5.23 -26.52
N ALA A 236 -6.03 -4.12 -27.25
CA ALA A 236 -6.46 -4.05 -28.65
C ALA A 236 -5.41 -4.69 -29.56
N MET A 237 -5.73 -5.85 -30.14
CA MET A 237 -4.87 -6.55 -31.08
C MET A 237 -4.97 -6.00 -32.51
N GLY A 238 -6.09 -5.38 -32.85
CA GLY A 238 -6.38 -4.77 -34.15
C GLY A 238 -7.62 -3.88 -34.08
N ARG A 239 -8.24 -3.63 -35.26
CA ARG A 239 -9.43 -2.75 -35.31
C ARG A 239 -10.62 -3.33 -34.55
N ASN A 240 -10.82 -4.66 -34.61
CA ASN A 240 -12.00 -5.34 -34.03
C ASN A 240 -11.62 -6.53 -33.13
N GLU A 241 -10.36 -6.74 -32.84
CA GLU A 241 -9.89 -7.85 -32.00
C GLU A 241 -9.38 -7.30 -30.68
N THR A 242 -9.86 -7.87 -29.58
CA THR A 242 -9.38 -7.53 -28.22
C THR A 242 -9.03 -8.84 -27.51
N ARG A 243 -7.87 -8.86 -26.87
CA ARG A 243 -7.50 -9.88 -25.89
C ARG A 243 -7.49 -9.28 -24.52
N CYS A 244 -7.64 -10.09 -23.49
CA CYS A 244 -7.55 -9.66 -22.11
C CYS A 244 -6.56 -10.55 -21.36
N PHE A 245 -5.60 -9.92 -20.66
CA PHE A 245 -4.89 -10.57 -19.59
C PHE A 245 -5.79 -10.60 -18.35
N LEU A 246 -5.97 -11.76 -17.77
CA LEU A 246 -6.60 -11.96 -16.48
C LEU A 246 -5.55 -12.52 -15.54
N VAL A 247 -5.11 -11.69 -14.59
CA VAL A 247 -4.22 -12.09 -13.51
C VAL A 247 -5.06 -12.47 -12.30
N LEU A 248 -4.81 -13.64 -11.74
CA LEU A 248 -5.50 -14.22 -10.59
C LEU A 248 -4.53 -14.30 -9.42
N HIS A 249 -4.78 -13.51 -8.38
CA HIS A 249 -3.98 -13.48 -7.17
C HIS A 249 -4.79 -14.03 -5.99
N ASP A 250 -4.26 -15.07 -5.31
CA ASP A 250 -4.87 -15.59 -4.08
C ASP A 250 -4.47 -14.68 -2.91
N CYS A 251 -5.39 -13.82 -2.49
CA CYS A 251 -5.23 -12.91 -1.36
C CYS A 251 -5.98 -13.38 -0.10
N THR A 252 -6.27 -14.69 0.00
CA THR A 252 -7.03 -15.27 1.12
C THR A 252 -6.37 -15.00 2.47
N ARG A 253 -5.04 -15.13 2.54
CA ARG A 253 -4.28 -14.92 3.77
C ARG A 253 -4.29 -13.46 4.20
N GLU A 254 -4.05 -12.55 3.27
CA GLU A 254 -4.07 -11.10 3.48
C GLU A 254 -5.44 -10.63 3.95
N SER A 255 -6.49 -11.09 3.26
CA SER A 255 -7.88 -10.77 3.61
C SER A 255 -8.28 -11.28 5.00
N LYS A 256 -7.90 -12.52 5.35
CA LYS A 256 -8.14 -13.06 6.70
C LYS A 256 -7.40 -12.28 7.79
N GLN A 257 -6.13 -11.93 7.55
CA GLN A 257 -5.34 -11.12 8.49
C GLN A 257 -5.97 -9.73 8.70
N GLN A 258 -6.39 -9.10 7.62
CA GLN A 258 -7.04 -7.79 7.70
C GLN A 258 -8.37 -7.87 8.47
N GLN A 259 -9.17 -8.92 8.23
CA GLN A 259 -10.41 -9.16 8.96
C GLN A 259 -10.15 -9.42 10.45
N GLU A 260 -9.13 -10.21 10.79
CA GLU A 260 -8.73 -10.43 12.19
C GLU A 260 -8.32 -9.13 12.89
N LEU A 261 -7.59 -8.25 12.19
CA LEU A 261 -7.23 -6.94 12.75
C LEU A 261 -8.46 -6.06 12.99
N LEU A 262 -9.40 -6.03 12.05
CA LEU A 262 -10.65 -5.29 12.22
C LEU A 262 -11.47 -5.79 13.40
N VAL A 263 -11.56 -7.12 13.58
CA VAL A 263 -12.26 -7.73 14.72
C VAL A 263 -11.55 -7.40 16.03
N LYS A 264 -10.21 -7.49 16.09
CA LYS A 264 -9.43 -7.11 17.28
C LYS A 264 -9.65 -5.65 17.66
N ASN A 265 -9.61 -4.74 16.70
CA ASN A 265 -9.85 -3.31 16.93
C ASN A 265 -11.28 -3.06 17.45
N SER A 266 -12.28 -3.75 16.89
CA SER A 266 -13.67 -3.66 17.36
C SER A 266 -13.82 -4.14 18.79
N ILE A 267 -13.16 -5.25 19.17
CA ILE A 267 -13.16 -5.78 20.56
C ILE A 267 -12.51 -4.78 21.52
N ILE A 268 -11.39 -4.19 21.14
CA ILE A 268 -10.71 -3.17 21.97
C ILE A 268 -11.63 -1.99 22.24
N LYS A 269 -12.33 -1.46 21.23
CA LYS A 269 -13.32 -0.39 21.40
C LYS A 269 -14.43 -0.78 22.35
N GLU A 270 -15.00 -1.97 22.18
CA GLU A 270 -16.06 -2.47 23.05
C GLU A 270 -15.58 -2.60 24.51
N VAL A 271 -14.34 -3.06 24.73
CA VAL A 271 -13.75 -3.11 26.08
C VAL A 271 -13.63 -1.72 26.69
N HIS A 272 -13.14 -0.72 25.95
CA HIS A 272 -13.06 0.67 26.44
C HIS A 272 -14.45 1.22 26.80
N HIS A 273 -15.45 1.01 25.95
CA HIS A 273 -16.82 1.43 26.26
C HIS A 273 -17.39 0.75 27.50
N ARG A 274 -17.14 -0.54 27.70
CA ARG A 274 -17.58 -1.26 28.90
C ARG A 274 -16.85 -0.80 30.15
N VAL A 275 -15.55 -0.54 30.09
CA VAL A 275 -14.78 0.02 31.21
C VAL A 275 -15.35 1.37 31.60
N LYS A 276 -15.58 2.29 30.63
CA LYS A 276 -16.23 3.57 30.88
C LYS A 276 -17.56 3.44 31.58
N ASN A 277 -18.47 2.56 31.08
CA ASN A 277 -19.79 2.33 31.65
C ASN A 277 -19.71 1.78 33.10
N ASN A 278 -18.78 0.87 33.37
CA ASN A 278 -18.56 0.32 34.70
C ASN A 278 -18.05 1.41 35.66
N LEU A 279 -17.07 2.23 35.23
CA LEU A 279 -16.55 3.35 36.02
C LEU A 279 -17.66 4.37 36.36
N GLN A 280 -18.50 4.72 35.38
CA GLN A 280 -19.66 5.60 35.61
C GLN A 280 -20.67 5.01 36.62
N THR A 281 -20.88 3.70 36.56
CA THR A 281 -21.78 3.00 37.52
C THR A 281 -21.20 3.08 38.94
N VAL A 282 -19.90 2.81 39.09
CA VAL A 282 -19.21 2.89 40.40
C VAL A 282 -19.24 4.33 40.91
N ALA A 283 -18.95 5.34 40.08
CA ALA A 283 -19.07 6.74 40.46
C ALA A 283 -20.49 7.10 40.94
N GLY A 284 -21.52 6.56 40.26
CA GLY A 284 -22.93 6.73 40.67
C GLY A 284 -23.26 6.14 42.05
N LEU A 285 -22.72 4.94 42.34
CA LEU A 285 -22.89 4.30 43.64
C LEU A 285 -22.18 5.08 44.75
N LEU A 286 -20.95 5.49 44.53
CA LEU A 286 -20.22 6.32 45.51
C LEU A 286 -20.90 7.68 45.75
N ARG A 287 -21.48 8.27 44.73
CA ARG A 287 -22.26 9.51 44.83
C ARG A 287 -23.51 9.34 45.70
N MET A 288 -24.19 8.19 45.63
CA MET A 288 -25.28 7.85 46.51
C MET A 288 -24.83 7.70 47.96
N GLU A 289 -23.69 7.03 48.22
CA GLU A 289 -23.15 6.87 49.56
C GLU A 289 -22.67 8.21 50.16
N ALA A 290 -22.04 9.07 49.35
CA ALA A 290 -21.67 10.42 49.78
C ALA A 290 -22.88 11.27 50.22
N ARG A 291 -24.01 11.11 49.55
CA ARG A 291 -25.26 11.80 49.94
C ARG A 291 -25.85 11.27 51.27
N ARG A 292 -25.68 9.97 51.56
CA ARG A 292 -26.16 9.31 52.78
C ARG A 292 -25.28 9.59 53.99
N SER A 293 -24.01 9.86 53.80
CA SER A 293 -23.07 10.12 54.89
C SER A 293 -23.42 11.44 55.61
N SER A 294 -23.42 11.43 56.94
CA SER A 294 -23.54 12.63 57.79
C SER A 294 -22.19 13.22 58.21
N LEU A 295 -21.06 12.49 57.96
CA LEU A 295 -19.74 12.90 58.37
C LEU A 295 -19.06 13.70 57.24
N PRO A 296 -18.65 14.97 57.48
CA PRO A 296 -18.05 15.83 56.46
C PRO A 296 -16.80 15.20 55.82
N ASP A 297 -15.87 14.65 56.64
CA ASP A 297 -14.62 14.05 56.15
C ASP A 297 -14.86 12.84 55.24
N VAL A 298 -15.84 12.00 55.54
CA VAL A 298 -16.23 10.87 54.71
C VAL A 298 -16.81 11.34 53.37
N LYS A 299 -17.62 12.41 53.43
CA LYS A 299 -18.24 12.99 52.23
C LYS A 299 -17.18 13.56 51.30
N GLN A 300 -16.18 14.24 51.86
CA GLN A 300 -15.06 14.78 51.09
C GLN A 300 -14.24 13.66 50.46
N ALA A 301 -13.86 12.63 51.21
CA ALA A 301 -13.07 11.50 50.70
C ALA A 301 -13.82 10.74 49.59
N LEU A 302 -15.12 10.56 49.72
CA LEU A 302 -15.95 9.95 48.66
C LEU A 302 -16.04 10.84 47.42
N GLN A 303 -16.13 12.17 47.58
CA GLN A 303 -16.14 13.10 46.44
C GLN A 303 -14.81 13.08 45.67
N GLU A 304 -13.68 13.05 46.37
CA GLU A 304 -12.36 12.90 45.75
C GLU A 304 -12.25 11.57 44.95
N GLY A 305 -12.79 10.48 45.51
CA GLY A 305 -12.86 9.17 44.82
C GLY A 305 -13.74 9.20 43.57
N ILE A 306 -14.88 9.87 43.63
CA ILE A 306 -15.78 10.06 42.48
C ILE A 306 -15.10 10.82 41.37
N ASN A 307 -14.45 11.95 41.68
CA ASN A 307 -13.75 12.79 40.70
C ASN A 307 -12.67 11.98 39.95
N ARG A 308 -11.93 11.13 40.66
CA ARG A 308 -10.91 10.26 40.05
C ARG A 308 -11.49 9.21 39.13
N ILE A 309 -12.60 8.55 39.53
CA ILE A 309 -13.25 7.54 38.69
C ILE A 309 -13.83 8.20 37.44
N GLU A 310 -14.40 9.40 37.55
CA GLU A 310 -14.88 10.15 36.40
C GLU A 310 -13.77 10.56 35.46
N SER A 311 -12.62 10.96 36.02
CA SER A 311 -11.41 11.26 35.23
C SER A 311 -10.90 10.03 34.47
N MET A 312 -10.87 8.85 35.10
CA MET A 312 -10.51 7.61 34.44
C MET A 312 -11.50 7.24 33.32
N ALA A 313 -12.79 7.40 33.57
CA ALA A 313 -13.83 7.14 32.55
C ALA A 313 -13.69 8.07 31.36
N LEU A 314 -13.30 9.33 31.58
CA LEU A 314 -13.02 10.32 30.55
C LEU A 314 -11.81 9.91 29.67
N VAL A 315 -10.72 9.46 30.29
CA VAL A 315 -9.54 8.96 29.56
C VAL A 315 -9.90 7.81 28.65
N HIS A 316 -10.68 6.85 29.16
CA HIS A 316 -11.15 5.72 28.35
C HIS A 316 -12.04 6.14 27.19
N ASP A 317 -12.83 7.20 27.36
CA ASP A 317 -13.67 7.76 26.30
C ASP A 317 -12.82 8.41 25.19
N ILE A 318 -11.83 9.21 25.56
CA ILE A 318 -10.91 9.84 24.62
C ILE A 318 -10.20 8.77 23.78
N VAL A 319 -9.58 7.79 24.43
CA VAL A 319 -8.84 6.73 23.73
C VAL A 319 -9.74 5.89 22.81
N SER A 320 -11.01 5.67 23.17
CA SER A 320 -11.94 4.88 22.36
C SER A 320 -12.44 5.58 21.09
N HIS A 321 -12.33 6.91 21.01
CA HIS A 321 -12.77 7.70 19.85
C HIS A 321 -11.72 7.80 18.75
N TYR A 322 -10.45 7.50 19.05
CA TYR A 322 -9.41 7.49 18.03
C TYR A 322 -9.34 6.10 17.37
N ASP A 323 -9.55 6.07 16.04
CA ASP A 323 -9.48 4.85 15.21
C ASP A 323 -8.05 4.46 14.84
N GLU A 324 -7.06 5.29 15.20
CA GLU A 324 -5.66 5.15 14.83
C GLU A 324 -4.86 4.49 15.96
N ASP A 325 -3.87 3.68 15.59
CA ASP A 325 -2.92 3.07 16.52
C ASP A 325 -2.05 4.12 17.24
N TYR A 326 -2.02 5.36 16.73
CA TYR A 326 -1.24 6.48 17.25
C TYR A 326 -2.11 7.72 17.43
N ILE A 327 -1.93 8.40 18.56
CA ILE A 327 -2.70 9.58 18.97
C ILE A 327 -1.74 10.72 19.27
N GLY A 328 -2.06 11.93 18.80
CA GLY A 328 -1.29 13.14 19.11
C GLY A 328 -1.46 13.58 20.56
N ILE A 329 -0.35 13.90 21.24
CA ILE A 329 -0.38 14.41 22.63
C ILE A 329 -1.16 15.74 22.72
N ARG A 330 -1.07 16.58 21.68
CA ARG A 330 -1.83 17.82 21.58
C ARG A 330 -3.33 17.56 21.56
N SER A 331 -3.76 16.60 20.74
CA SER A 331 -5.17 16.23 20.64
C SER A 331 -5.74 15.75 21.98
N ILE A 332 -4.95 14.96 22.74
CA ILE A 332 -5.31 14.53 24.10
C ILE A 332 -5.45 15.74 25.04
N TYR A 333 -4.47 16.63 25.01
CA TYR A 333 -4.45 17.83 25.87
C TYR A 333 -5.64 18.74 25.58
N ASP A 334 -5.90 19.05 24.32
CA ASP A 334 -6.99 19.93 23.90
C ASP A 334 -8.36 19.38 24.31
N GLU A 335 -8.58 18.08 24.14
CA GLU A 335 -9.83 17.43 24.52
C GLU A 335 -10.03 17.39 26.06
N LEU A 336 -8.97 17.07 26.82
CA LEU A 336 -8.99 17.16 28.29
C LEU A 336 -9.29 18.58 28.77
N CYS A 337 -8.62 19.58 28.21
CA CYS A 337 -8.87 20.98 28.55
C CYS A 337 -10.31 21.40 28.25
N ARG A 338 -10.85 20.97 27.09
CA ARG A 338 -12.25 21.25 26.73
C ARG A 338 -13.24 20.69 27.74
N LEU A 339 -13.05 19.44 28.15
CA LEU A 339 -13.96 18.75 29.07
C LEU A 339 -13.84 19.26 30.50
N LEU A 340 -12.60 19.47 31.00
CA LEU A 340 -12.37 20.01 32.34
C LEU A 340 -12.82 21.47 32.46
N ARG A 341 -12.70 22.27 31.40
CA ARG A 341 -13.28 23.61 31.36
C ARG A 341 -14.78 23.60 31.59
N MET A 342 -15.51 22.66 30.97
CA MET A 342 -16.95 22.56 31.11
C MET A 342 -17.41 22.06 32.50
N SER A 343 -16.59 21.21 33.15
CA SER A 343 -16.98 20.55 34.39
C SER A 343 -16.48 21.23 35.66
N MET A 344 -15.32 21.90 35.59
CA MET A 344 -14.61 22.39 36.80
C MET A 344 -14.39 23.90 36.83
N VAL A 345 -14.32 24.58 35.67
CA VAL A 345 -14.11 26.05 35.64
C VAL A 345 -15.45 26.75 35.86
N ARG A 346 -15.52 27.60 36.90
CA ARG A 346 -16.71 28.40 37.21
C ARG A 346 -16.92 29.52 36.19
N GLN A 347 -18.16 30.01 36.04
CA GLN A 347 -18.50 31.05 35.06
C GLN A 347 -17.80 32.40 35.31
N ASP A 348 -17.37 32.65 36.55
CA ASP A 348 -16.61 33.84 36.97
C ASP A 348 -15.10 33.69 36.90
N GLN A 349 -14.59 32.50 36.50
CA GLN A 349 -13.17 32.20 36.34
C GLN A 349 -12.77 32.21 34.87
N GLU A 350 -11.65 32.91 34.61
CA GLU A 350 -11.00 32.94 33.29
C GLU A 350 -9.72 32.10 33.30
N VAL A 351 -9.81 30.86 32.87
CA VAL A 351 -8.67 29.92 32.77
C VAL A 351 -8.26 29.74 31.33
N THR A 352 -6.97 30.03 31.05
CA THR A 352 -6.36 29.86 29.74
C THR A 352 -5.53 28.58 29.72
N PHE A 353 -5.77 27.71 28.74
CA PHE A 353 -4.99 26.51 28.47
C PHE A 353 -4.13 26.74 27.23
N THR A 354 -2.83 26.47 27.33
CA THR A 354 -1.88 26.70 26.25
C THR A 354 -0.99 25.48 26.03
N TYR A 355 -0.62 25.22 24.78
CA TYR A 355 0.27 24.14 24.39
C TYR A 355 1.43 24.68 23.55
N SER A 356 2.63 24.16 23.75
CA SER A 356 3.78 24.46 22.91
C SER A 356 4.60 23.22 22.60
N GLY A 357 5.28 23.23 21.45
CA GLY A 357 6.03 22.09 20.92
C GLY A 357 5.32 21.38 19.78
N GLU A 358 5.96 20.35 19.25
CA GLU A 358 5.40 19.54 18.17
C GLU A 358 4.32 18.57 18.69
N ASP A 359 3.37 18.20 17.83
CA ASP A 359 2.37 17.21 18.17
C ASP A 359 2.94 15.80 18.00
N MET A 360 3.48 15.27 19.08
CA MET A 360 4.10 13.94 19.12
C MET A 360 3.05 12.85 19.11
N LEU A 361 3.19 11.91 18.17
CA LEU A 361 2.32 10.73 18.08
C LEU A 361 2.80 9.64 19.05
N ILE A 362 1.90 9.16 19.90
CA ILE A 362 2.13 8.07 20.84
C ILE A 362 1.14 6.94 20.60
N SER A 363 1.52 5.70 20.93
CA SER A 363 0.60 4.56 20.80
C SER A 363 -0.63 4.74 21.71
N SER A 364 -1.78 4.19 21.32
CA SER A 364 -3.03 4.24 22.09
C SER A 364 -2.87 3.71 23.53
N HIS A 365 -1.99 2.72 23.74
CA HIS A 365 -1.63 2.22 25.07
C HIS A 365 -0.92 3.31 25.92
N MET A 366 0.08 4.00 25.36
CA MET A 366 0.77 5.11 26.03
C MET A 366 -0.16 6.31 26.23
N ALA A 367 -1.06 6.56 25.28
CA ALA A 367 -2.05 7.64 25.36
C ALA A 367 -2.92 7.54 26.62
N SER A 368 -3.28 6.33 27.05
CA SER A 368 -4.05 6.12 28.28
C SER A 368 -3.30 6.60 29.52
N TYR A 369 -1.99 6.31 29.64
CA TYR A 369 -1.18 6.78 30.78
C TYR A 369 -0.93 8.27 30.72
N VAL A 370 -0.56 8.80 29.54
CA VAL A 370 -0.30 10.23 29.34
C VAL A 370 -1.57 11.05 29.61
N SER A 371 -2.73 10.60 29.14
CA SER A 371 -4.01 11.25 29.42
C SER A 371 -4.32 11.30 30.91
N LEU A 372 -4.09 10.20 31.64
CA LEU A 372 -4.31 10.16 33.09
C LEU A 372 -3.39 11.15 33.81
N ILE A 373 -2.10 11.18 33.47
CA ILE A 373 -1.12 12.11 34.07
C ILE A 373 -1.52 13.56 33.80
N ILE A 374 -1.82 13.91 32.53
CA ILE A 374 -2.22 15.26 32.14
C ILE A 374 -3.50 15.67 32.86
N ASN A 375 -4.49 14.78 32.92
CA ASN A 375 -5.74 15.03 33.61
C ASN A 375 -5.55 15.32 35.11
N GLU A 376 -4.74 14.52 35.81
CA GLU A 376 -4.42 14.73 37.23
C GLU A 376 -3.69 16.08 37.43
N LEU A 377 -2.76 16.44 36.55
CA LEU A 377 -2.04 17.70 36.66
C LEU A 377 -2.96 18.90 36.42
N ILE A 378 -3.82 18.86 35.40
CA ILE A 378 -4.80 19.94 35.14
C ILE A 378 -5.77 20.05 36.34
N THR A 379 -6.29 18.93 36.83
CA THR A 379 -7.23 18.90 37.96
C THR A 379 -6.59 19.49 39.21
N ASN A 380 -5.32 19.12 39.52
CA ASN A 380 -4.59 19.68 40.66
C ASN A 380 -4.36 21.19 40.53
N SER A 381 -4.06 21.69 39.31
CA SER A 381 -3.94 23.12 39.08
C SER A 381 -5.27 23.83 39.29
N LEU A 382 -6.39 23.29 38.80
CA LEU A 382 -7.73 23.89 38.96
C LEU A 382 -8.24 23.87 40.40
N GLU A 383 -8.01 22.77 41.14
CA GLU A 383 -8.54 22.59 42.52
C GLU A 383 -7.63 23.24 43.57
N HIS A 384 -6.32 23.21 43.36
CA HIS A 384 -5.37 23.53 44.41
C HIS A 384 -4.35 24.63 44.02
N GLY A 385 -4.05 24.79 42.74
CA GLY A 385 -3.03 25.72 42.23
C GLY A 385 -3.57 27.12 42.06
N LEU A 386 -4.65 27.27 41.33
CA LEU A 386 -5.18 28.57 40.92
C LEU A 386 -6.03 29.19 42.03
N ASP A 387 -5.53 30.29 42.57
CA ASP A 387 -6.19 31.11 43.61
C ASP A 387 -6.71 32.40 42.95
N GLY A 388 -8.01 32.48 42.65
CA GLY A 388 -8.61 33.66 42.06
C GLY A 388 -9.36 33.43 40.75
N ASN A 389 -9.73 34.57 40.09
CA ASN A 389 -10.60 34.53 38.91
C ASN A 389 -9.83 34.32 37.59
N ARG A 390 -8.49 34.31 37.61
CA ARG A 390 -7.64 34.14 36.41
C ARG A 390 -6.54 33.13 36.64
N GLY A 391 -6.40 32.20 35.66
CA GLY A 391 -5.36 31.20 35.69
C GLY A 391 -4.82 30.87 34.29
N ASN A 392 -3.56 30.43 34.25
CA ASN A 392 -2.94 29.92 33.04
C ASN A 392 -2.30 28.56 33.33
N VAL A 393 -2.63 27.61 32.50
CA VAL A 393 -2.09 26.23 32.52
C VAL A 393 -1.41 25.99 31.19
N HIS A 394 -0.16 25.53 31.20
CA HIS A 394 0.67 25.36 30.02
C HIS A 394 1.31 23.96 29.99
N LEU A 395 1.19 23.29 28.86
CA LEU A 395 1.92 22.07 28.56
C LEU A 395 2.91 22.30 27.42
N ALA A 396 4.19 22.05 27.69
CA ALA A 396 5.25 22.07 26.70
C ALA A 396 5.72 20.64 26.42
N VAL A 397 5.79 20.26 25.14
CA VAL A 397 6.24 18.94 24.68
C VAL A 397 7.51 19.10 23.87
N THR A 398 8.53 18.33 24.19
CA THR A 398 9.84 18.39 23.51
C THR A 398 10.30 16.96 23.21
N ASP A 399 10.67 16.71 21.95
CA ASP A 399 11.36 15.51 21.54
C ASP A 399 12.87 15.68 21.74
N THR A 400 13.49 14.75 22.47
CA THR A 400 14.95 14.71 22.65
C THR A 400 15.62 13.66 21.75
N GLY A 401 14.86 13.04 20.80
CA GLY A 401 15.31 11.97 19.92
C GLY A 401 15.29 10.58 20.54
N SER A 402 15.45 10.47 21.86
CA SER A 402 15.35 9.18 22.59
C SER A 402 14.16 9.14 23.57
N THR A 403 13.65 10.30 23.97
CA THR A 403 12.55 10.43 24.93
C THR A 403 11.68 11.64 24.61
N ILE A 404 10.39 11.55 24.92
CA ILE A 404 9.46 12.66 24.86
C ILE A 404 9.38 13.27 26.26
N LYS A 405 9.72 14.56 26.39
CA LYS A 405 9.65 15.31 27.64
C LYS A 405 8.39 16.16 27.67
N LEU A 406 7.58 15.97 28.71
CA LEU A 406 6.40 16.75 29.02
C LEU A 406 6.73 17.71 30.17
N ALA A 407 6.59 19.01 29.98
CA ALA A 407 6.74 20.02 31.02
C ALA A 407 5.39 20.73 31.24
N PHE A 408 4.80 20.50 32.39
CA PHE A 408 3.53 21.09 32.80
C PHE A 408 3.75 22.22 33.77
N THR A 409 3.15 23.38 33.56
CA THR A 409 3.29 24.58 34.40
C THR A 409 1.94 25.28 34.59
N ASP A 410 1.71 25.82 35.79
CA ASP A 410 0.62 26.72 36.06
C ASP A 410 1.16 28.02 36.71
N ASN A 411 0.35 29.07 36.73
CA ASN A 411 0.67 30.34 37.37
C ASN A 411 0.00 30.50 38.74
N GLY A 412 -0.28 29.40 39.42
CA GLY A 412 -0.91 29.35 40.71
C GLY A 412 0.04 29.68 41.88
N LYS A 413 -0.39 29.38 43.11
CA LYS A 413 0.35 29.65 44.34
C LYS A 413 1.60 28.80 44.54
N GLY A 414 1.82 27.81 43.65
CA GLY A 414 2.96 26.89 43.72
C GLY A 414 2.82 25.83 44.84
N LEU A 415 3.85 25.00 44.93
CA LEU A 415 3.93 23.96 45.95
C LEU A 415 4.54 24.48 47.24
N PRO A 416 4.16 23.97 48.44
CA PRO A 416 4.79 24.34 49.71
C PRO A 416 6.31 24.10 49.68
N SER A 417 7.06 24.90 50.45
CA SER A 417 8.53 24.81 50.48
C SER A 417 9.07 23.47 51.02
N ASP A 418 8.29 22.74 51.76
CA ASP A 418 8.56 21.40 52.32
C ASP A 418 7.97 20.27 51.48
N PHE A 419 7.49 20.56 50.30
CA PHE A 419 6.90 19.57 49.42
C PHE A 419 7.94 18.59 48.87
N SER A 420 7.68 17.29 49.08
CA SER A 420 8.45 16.20 48.49
C SER A 420 7.52 15.15 47.86
N VAL A 421 7.79 14.80 46.63
CA VAL A 421 7.00 13.79 45.89
C VAL A 421 6.97 12.45 46.64
N SER A 422 8.08 12.06 47.29
CA SER A 422 8.23 10.80 48.03
C SER A 422 7.51 10.76 49.39
N SER A 423 7.25 11.91 50.01
CA SER A 423 6.63 11.99 51.34
C SER A 423 5.10 12.17 51.28
N ASN A 424 4.55 12.57 50.17
CA ASN A 424 3.13 12.87 50.04
C ASN A 424 2.36 11.64 49.54
N LYS A 425 1.66 10.97 50.48
CA LYS A 425 0.82 9.77 50.26
C LYS A 425 -0.50 10.05 49.50
N ARG A 426 -0.66 11.22 48.86
CA ARG A 426 -1.85 11.46 48.04
C ARG A 426 -1.77 10.62 46.75
N LEU A 427 -2.80 9.83 46.49
CA LEU A 427 -2.84 8.83 45.41
C LEU A 427 -2.54 9.41 44.03
N GLY A 428 -2.94 10.67 43.72
CA GLY A 428 -2.72 11.30 42.43
C GLY A 428 -1.23 11.49 42.08
N LEU A 429 -0.42 11.92 43.04
CA LEU A 429 1.03 12.06 42.85
C LEU A 429 1.78 10.73 42.76
N THR A 430 1.24 9.68 43.38
CA THR A 430 1.78 8.32 43.27
C THR A 430 1.60 7.78 41.85
N THR A 431 0.52 8.14 41.16
CA THR A 431 0.29 7.77 39.75
C THR A 431 1.26 8.45 38.79
N VAL A 432 1.73 9.66 39.11
CA VAL A 432 2.69 10.44 38.31
C VAL A 432 4.13 10.01 38.54
N SER A 433 4.44 9.31 39.65
CA SER A 433 5.80 8.88 40.00
C SER A 433 6.17 7.45 39.57
N TYR A 434 5.32 6.77 38.85
CA TYR A 434 5.57 5.49 38.18
C TYR A 434 5.89 5.71 36.70
#